data_b96ecc990402e4392b37e1307f203436
#
_entry.id   b96ecc990402e4392b37e1307f203436
#
_cell.length_a   1.000
_cell.length_b   1.000
_cell.length_c   1.000
_cell.angle_alpha   90.00
_cell.angle_beta   90.00
_cell.angle_gamma   90.00
#
_symmetry.space_group_name_H-M   'P 1'
#
loop_
_entity.id
_entity.type
_entity.pdbx_description
1 polymer ?
#
loop_
_entity_poly.entity_id
_entity_poly.type
_entity_poly.pdbx_seq_one_letter_code
_entity_poly.pdbx_strand_id
1 'polypeptide(L)' 'MGTEPPDNLPVYRLLTGKDDAEFCRRVSEALRLGYRLYGSPCCTFNGQAVIVAQAVIWPSAEAE' A
#
# COMPACT_ATOMS: atom_id res chain seq x y z
N MET A 1 -14.58 -15.94 8.04
CA MET A 1 -14.78 -14.55 7.91
C MET A 1 -13.46 -13.79 8.06
N GLY A 2 -12.96 -13.29 7.03
CA GLY A 2 -11.62 -12.71 7.08
C GLY A 2 -11.62 -11.27 7.54
N THR A 3 -11.54 -11.06 8.85
CA THR A 3 -11.42 -9.70 9.37
C THR A 3 -9.98 -9.27 9.51
N GLU A 4 -9.05 -10.13 9.14
CA GLU A 4 -7.63 -9.82 9.24
C GLU A 4 -6.94 -10.09 7.92
N PRO A 5 -5.85 -9.37 7.64
CA PRO A 5 -5.11 -9.62 6.41
C PRO A 5 -4.51 -11.02 6.41
N PRO A 6 -4.26 -11.57 5.22
CA PRO A 6 -3.65 -12.88 5.12
C PRO A 6 -2.18 -12.85 5.57
N ASP A 7 -1.65 -14.03 5.92
CA ASP A 7 -0.23 -14.23 6.20
C ASP A 7 0.29 -13.33 7.32
N ASN A 8 -0.58 -12.98 8.28
CA ASN A 8 -0.19 -12.14 9.42
C ASN A 8 0.35 -10.80 9.00
N LEU A 9 -0.06 -10.31 7.84
CA LEU A 9 0.33 -8.98 7.40
C LEU A 9 -0.34 -7.93 8.27
N PRO A 10 0.32 -6.78 8.46
CA PRO A 10 -0.30 -5.72 9.26
C PRO A 10 -1.52 -5.13 8.58
N VAL A 11 -2.41 -4.54 9.37
CA VAL A 11 -3.63 -3.92 8.82
C VAL A 11 -3.32 -2.63 8.08
N TYR A 12 -2.27 -1.94 8.45
CA TYR A 12 -1.83 -0.72 7.77
C TYR A 12 -0.47 -0.97 7.15
N ARG A 13 -0.33 -0.61 5.88
CA ARG A 13 0.94 -0.78 5.18
C ARG A 13 1.23 0.49 4.39
N LEU A 14 2.44 1.00 4.53
CA LEU A 14 2.90 2.11 3.70
C LEU A 14 3.90 1.54 2.71
N LEU A 15 3.47 1.43 1.46
CA LEU A 15 4.30 0.89 0.40
C LEU A 15 5.10 2.01 -0.22
N THR A 16 6.40 1.81 -0.31
CA THR A 16 7.28 2.82 -0.89
C THR A 16 8.17 2.17 -1.92
N GLY A 17 8.66 2.98 -2.84
CA GLY A 17 9.55 2.47 -3.86
C GLY A 17 9.79 3.52 -4.92
N LYS A 18 10.56 3.12 -5.94
CA LYS A 18 10.79 4.00 -7.08
C LYS A 18 9.50 4.09 -7.91
N ASP A 19 9.37 5.20 -8.61
CA ASP A 19 8.22 5.42 -9.47
C ASP A 19 8.38 4.58 -10.73
N ASP A 20 8.02 3.31 -10.65
CA ASP A 20 8.15 2.40 -11.78
C ASP A 20 7.05 1.35 -11.73
N ALA A 21 7.08 0.44 -12.72
CA ALA A 21 6.04 -0.58 -12.84
C ALA A 21 6.07 -1.56 -11.66
N GLU A 22 7.23 -1.75 -11.07
CA GLU A 22 7.35 -2.64 -9.92
C GLU A 22 6.53 -2.12 -8.74
N PHE A 23 6.59 -0.82 -8.50
CA PHE A 23 5.78 -0.22 -7.44
C PHE A 23 4.30 -0.41 -7.72
N CYS A 24 3.88 -0.16 -8.95
CA CYS A 24 2.47 -0.34 -9.31
C CYS A 24 2.03 -1.78 -9.11
N ARG A 25 2.90 -2.73 -9.43
CA ARG A 25 2.58 -4.14 -9.24
C ARG A 25 2.41 -4.47 -7.77
N ARG A 26 3.27 -3.93 -6.91
CA ARG A 26 3.16 -4.18 -5.48
C ARG A 26 1.86 -3.63 -4.90
N VAL A 27 1.49 -2.42 -5.31
CA VAL A 27 0.23 -1.85 -4.86
C VAL A 27 -0.95 -2.68 -5.37
N SER A 28 -0.88 -3.09 -6.64
CA SER A 28 -1.94 -3.91 -7.22
C SER A 28 -2.10 -5.22 -6.48
N GLU A 29 -1.00 -5.84 -6.07
CA GLU A 29 -1.07 -7.08 -5.32
C GLU A 29 -1.75 -6.88 -3.97
N ALA A 30 -1.44 -5.78 -3.30
CA ALA A 30 -2.08 -5.48 -2.03
C ALA A 30 -3.59 -5.34 -2.21
N LEU A 31 -4.00 -4.67 -3.29
CA LEU A 31 -5.43 -4.50 -3.56
C LEU A 31 -6.10 -5.85 -3.85
N ARG A 32 -5.40 -6.74 -4.54
CA ARG A 32 -5.96 -8.08 -4.81
C ARG A 32 -6.14 -8.90 -3.54
N LEU A 33 -5.28 -8.68 -2.55
CA LEU A 33 -5.42 -9.37 -1.27
C LEU A 33 -6.64 -8.88 -0.50
N GLY A 34 -7.10 -7.68 -0.79
CA GLY A 34 -8.26 -7.13 -0.10
C GLY A 34 -8.01 -5.82 0.60
N TYR A 35 -6.80 -5.28 0.48
CA TYR A 35 -6.49 -3.96 1.05
C TYR A 35 -7.19 -2.88 0.24
N ARG A 36 -7.34 -1.72 0.85
CA ARG A 36 -7.89 -0.55 0.19
C ARG A 36 -6.88 0.59 0.24
N LEU A 37 -6.91 1.42 -0.77
CA LEU A 37 -6.09 2.62 -0.77
C LEU A 37 -6.52 3.54 0.36
N TYR A 38 -5.55 4.10 1.06
CA TYR A 38 -5.83 4.98 2.18
C TYR A 38 -5.12 6.31 1.92
N GLY A 39 -5.90 7.33 1.57
CA GLY A 39 -5.35 8.61 1.22
C GLY A 39 -4.76 8.62 -0.18
N SER A 40 -4.19 9.73 -0.55
CA SER A 40 -3.59 9.91 -1.86
C SER A 40 -2.15 9.44 -1.85
N PRO A 41 -1.66 9.00 -3.01
CA PRO A 41 -0.23 8.70 -3.11
C PRO A 41 0.59 9.97 -2.98
N CYS A 42 1.82 9.82 -2.56
CA CYS A 42 2.72 10.95 -2.49
C CYS A 42 4.08 10.56 -3.06
N CYS A 43 4.90 11.55 -3.31
CA CYS A 43 6.21 11.29 -3.88
C CYS A 43 7.19 12.33 -3.36
N THR A 44 8.46 11.96 -3.43
CA THR A 44 9.55 12.85 -3.08
C THR A 44 10.74 12.50 -3.95
N PHE A 45 11.67 13.43 -4.05
CA PHE A 45 12.87 13.22 -4.84
C PHE A 45 14.04 13.11 -3.87
N ASN A 46 14.80 12.02 -3.96
CA ASN A 46 15.88 11.77 -3.02
C ASN A 46 17.24 12.21 -3.54
N GLY A 47 17.27 12.96 -4.65
CA GLY A 47 18.50 13.40 -5.26
C GLY A 47 18.92 12.55 -6.44
N GLN A 48 18.30 11.41 -6.63
CA GLN A 48 18.62 10.49 -7.74
C GLN A 48 17.38 9.97 -8.44
N ALA A 49 16.29 9.76 -7.70
CA ALA A 49 15.10 9.18 -8.27
C ALA A 49 13.88 9.67 -7.51
N VAL A 50 12.73 9.59 -8.17
CA VAL A 50 11.46 9.89 -7.52
C VAL A 50 11.05 8.67 -6.70
N ILE A 51 10.81 8.90 -5.42
CA ILE A 51 10.33 7.86 -4.52
C ILE A 51 8.85 8.11 -4.28
N VAL A 52 8.04 7.08 -4.48
CA VAL A 52 6.60 7.19 -4.32
C VAL A 52 6.17 6.36 -3.11
N ALA A 53 5.04 6.74 -2.55
CA ALA A 53 4.49 6.04 -1.40
C ALA A 53 2.99 6.02 -1.51
N GLN A 54 2.41 4.90 -1.08
CA GLN A 54 0.96 4.74 -1.05
C GLN A 54 0.60 3.92 0.16
N ALA A 55 -0.26 4.47 1.02
CA ALA A 55 -0.75 3.74 2.17
C ALA A 55 -1.95 2.89 1.76
N VAL A 56 -2.01 1.69 2.32
CA VAL A 56 -3.17 0.82 2.15
C VAL A 56 -3.59 0.35 3.52
N ILE A 57 -4.87 0.08 3.66
CA ILE A 57 -5.43 -0.30 4.96
C ILE A 57 -6.39 -1.46 4.76
N TRP A 58 -6.41 -2.36 5.74
CA TRP A 58 -7.36 -3.46 5.71
C TRP A 58 -8.73 -2.93 6.10
N PRO A 59 -9.80 -3.30 5.37
CA PRO A 59 -11.10 -2.65 5.57
C PRO A 59 -11.66 -2.75 6.99
N SER A 60 -11.39 -3.84 7.69
CA SER A 60 -11.92 -3.95 9.04
C SER A 60 -11.31 -2.92 9.99
N ALA A 61 -10.04 -2.57 9.77
CA ALA A 61 -9.41 -1.50 10.54
C ALA A 61 -9.98 -0.15 10.15
N GLU A 62 -10.29 0.03 8.87
CA GLU A 62 -10.86 1.28 8.40
C GLU A 62 -12.23 1.54 9.02
N ALA A 63 -12.97 0.48 9.30
CA ALA A 63 -14.31 0.60 9.86
C ALA A 63 -14.28 1.05 11.31
N GLU A 64 -13.14 0.95 11.95
CA GLU A 64 -13.02 1.42 13.31
C GLU A 64 -12.92 2.94 13.33
#